data_d40bae94a2fa543e5b00701c6c77546c
#
_entry.id   d40bae94a2fa543e5b00701c6c77546c
#
_cell.length_a   1.000
_cell.length_b   1.000
_cell.length_c   1.000
_cell.angle_alpha   90.00
_cell.angle_beta   90.00
_cell.angle_gamma   90.00
#
_symmetry.space_group_name_H-M   'P 1'
#
loop_
_entity.id
_entity.type
_entity.pdbx_description
1 polymer ?
#
loop_
_entity_poly.entity_id
_entity_poly.type
_entity_poly.pdbx_seq_one_letter_code
_entity_poly.pdbx_strand_id
1 'polypeptide(L)'
;MKASGFDSLRVPVAWTNAMEYEKGDYTINEAYLDRVEEVINYALDNDIYVIINDHWDGSWWGMFGSSKQSDVDKAFEMYKSMWTQIANRYKKYSDRLIFEGANEELGDRLNDTDVCKNSGSLSKAECYEMANKINQTFVDTVRATGGNNEQRFLLIAGYNTDITMTCSNKFQMPTDTAKDKLLLSVHYYTPWDYCGTKGRSDWGTKTDYEEQNRLFKNMTKYSEQGYGIIIGEYAVLTNGGDLKKGTDKFIDNLLDNCDAYGFAPF
;
A
#
# COMPACT_ATOMS: atom_id res chain seq x y z
N MET A 1 12.93 10.42 15.38
CA MET A 1 11.50 10.23 15.07
C MET A 1 10.65 10.37 16.32
N LYS A 2 10.69 9.47 17.30
CA LYS A 2 9.84 9.54 18.52
C LYS A 2 9.91 10.89 19.23
N ALA A 3 11.12 11.40 19.48
CA ALA A 3 11.32 12.72 20.11
C ALA A 3 10.76 13.92 19.29
N SER A 4 10.48 13.71 18.00
CA SER A 4 9.86 14.70 17.10
C SER A 4 8.34 14.50 16.95
N GLY A 5 7.74 13.62 17.77
CA GLY A 5 6.30 13.39 17.80
C GLY A 5 5.79 12.30 16.86
N PHE A 6 6.67 11.64 16.07
CA PHE A 6 6.25 10.50 15.24
C PHE A 6 6.04 9.26 16.09
N ASP A 7 4.94 8.56 15.88
CA ASP A 7 4.56 7.33 16.57
C ASP A 7 4.41 6.12 15.65
N SER A 8 4.68 6.31 14.38
CA SER A 8 4.59 5.26 13.35
C SER A 8 5.71 5.40 12.29
N LEU A 9 6.05 4.28 11.67
CA LEU A 9 7.06 4.16 10.62
C LEU A 9 6.57 3.18 9.56
N ARG A 10 6.53 3.61 8.30
CA ARG A 10 6.31 2.73 7.15
C ARG A 10 7.65 2.42 6.49
N VAL A 11 7.95 1.12 6.37
CA VAL A 11 9.22 0.59 5.86
C VAL A 11 8.98 -0.07 4.51
N PRO A 12 9.36 0.59 3.41
CA PRO A 12 9.31 -0.01 2.07
C PRO A 12 10.28 -1.18 1.95
N VAL A 13 9.81 -2.35 1.49
CA VAL A 13 10.64 -3.54 1.32
C VAL A 13 10.43 -4.15 -0.06
N ALA A 14 11.50 -4.35 -0.81
CA ALA A 14 11.51 -5.04 -2.10
C ALA A 14 11.99 -6.49 -1.90
N TRP A 15 11.05 -7.39 -1.64
CA TRP A 15 11.33 -8.77 -1.21
C TRP A 15 12.00 -9.60 -2.30
N THR A 16 11.61 -9.41 -3.57
CA THR A 16 12.17 -10.21 -4.67
C THR A 16 13.63 -9.91 -4.96
N ASN A 17 14.17 -8.77 -4.48
CA ASN A 17 15.62 -8.51 -4.49
C ASN A 17 16.42 -9.54 -3.68
N ALA A 18 15.76 -10.27 -2.79
CA ALA A 18 16.34 -11.31 -1.95
C ALA A 18 15.86 -12.72 -2.33
N MET A 19 15.33 -12.90 -3.55
CA MET A 19 14.87 -14.17 -4.11
C MET A 19 15.49 -14.43 -5.49
N GLU A 20 15.58 -15.69 -5.88
CA GLU A 20 15.89 -16.07 -7.26
C GLU A 20 14.62 -16.44 -8.06
N TYR A 21 13.58 -15.58 -7.96
CA TYR A 21 12.23 -15.86 -8.44
C TYR A 21 12.17 -16.16 -9.95
N GLU A 22 13.05 -15.57 -10.76
CA GLU A 22 13.14 -15.86 -12.20
C GLU A 22 13.53 -17.32 -12.48
N LYS A 23 14.24 -17.96 -11.54
CA LYS A 23 14.59 -19.39 -11.58
C LYS A 23 13.51 -20.27 -10.95
N GLY A 24 12.43 -19.69 -10.42
CA GLY A 24 11.38 -20.40 -9.72
C GLY A 24 11.67 -20.70 -8.25
N ASP A 25 12.70 -20.07 -7.68
CA ASP A 25 12.98 -20.12 -6.26
C ASP A 25 12.42 -18.88 -5.56
N TYR A 26 11.35 -19.06 -4.81
CA TYR A 26 10.65 -18.03 -4.08
C TYR A 26 11.09 -17.92 -2.61
N THR A 27 12.24 -18.50 -2.27
CA THR A 27 12.81 -18.44 -0.92
C THR A 27 13.44 -17.07 -0.68
N ILE A 28 12.97 -16.35 0.33
CA ILE A 28 13.58 -15.09 0.76
C ILE A 28 14.89 -15.42 1.52
N ASN A 29 15.97 -14.74 1.17
CA ASN A 29 17.25 -14.89 1.84
C ASN A 29 17.13 -14.55 3.33
N GLU A 30 17.59 -15.45 4.21
CA GLU A 30 17.51 -15.28 5.66
C GLU A 30 18.20 -14.00 6.16
N ALA A 31 19.35 -13.63 5.62
CA ALA A 31 20.05 -12.41 6.03
C ALA A 31 19.25 -11.14 5.67
N TYR A 32 18.41 -11.20 4.63
CA TYR A 32 17.51 -10.09 4.30
C TYR A 32 16.34 -10.01 5.28
N LEU A 33 15.76 -11.17 5.64
CA LEU A 33 14.74 -11.24 6.70
C LEU A 33 15.30 -10.74 8.04
N ASP A 34 16.52 -11.12 8.41
CA ASP A 34 17.21 -10.63 9.61
C ASP A 34 17.38 -9.10 9.58
N ARG A 35 17.74 -8.53 8.43
CA ARG A 35 17.90 -7.08 8.30
C ARG A 35 16.57 -6.34 8.43
N VAL A 36 15.50 -6.87 7.85
CA VAL A 36 14.16 -6.28 8.01
C VAL A 36 13.71 -6.38 9.47
N GLU A 37 13.97 -7.51 10.14
CA GLU A 37 13.67 -7.70 11.58
C GLU A 37 14.41 -6.69 12.46
N GLU A 38 15.67 -6.40 12.14
CA GLU A 38 16.45 -5.38 12.85
C GLU A 38 15.80 -3.98 12.73
N VAL A 39 15.34 -3.59 11.54
CA VAL A 39 14.64 -2.32 11.33
C VAL A 39 13.31 -2.27 12.07
N ILE A 40 12.55 -3.37 12.06
CA ILE A 40 11.31 -3.51 12.84
C ILE A 40 11.60 -3.26 14.33
N ASN A 41 12.64 -3.90 14.87
CA ASN A 41 13.01 -3.77 16.28
C ASN A 41 13.44 -2.34 16.64
N TYR A 42 14.16 -1.62 15.76
CA TYR A 42 14.50 -0.21 16.00
C TYR A 42 13.27 0.67 16.28
N ALA A 43 12.17 0.41 15.59
CA ALA A 43 10.94 1.16 15.81
C ALA A 43 10.17 0.67 17.05
N LEU A 44 9.99 -0.64 17.18
CA LEU A 44 9.23 -1.23 18.30
C LEU A 44 9.88 -0.94 19.66
N ASP A 45 11.22 -0.97 19.75
CA ASP A 45 11.98 -0.63 20.97
C ASP A 45 11.84 0.84 21.38
N ASN A 46 11.38 1.69 20.45
CA ASN A 46 11.07 3.10 20.70
C ASN A 46 9.57 3.38 20.79
N ASP A 47 8.72 2.37 21.03
CA ASP A 47 7.27 2.52 21.07
C ASP A 47 6.66 3.13 19.80
N ILE A 48 7.20 2.80 18.64
CA ILE A 48 6.72 3.23 17.31
C ILE A 48 6.01 2.06 16.63
N TYR A 49 4.83 2.29 16.06
CA TYR A 49 4.18 1.33 15.17
C TYR A 49 4.97 1.15 13.88
N VAL A 50 4.98 -0.05 13.33
CA VAL A 50 5.72 -0.35 12.10
C VAL A 50 4.79 -0.95 11.06
N ILE A 51 4.80 -0.39 9.86
CA ILE A 51 4.21 -1.00 8.67
C ILE A 51 5.36 -1.52 7.81
N ILE A 52 5.32 -2.79 7.41
CA ILE A 52 6.16 -3.34 6.36
C ILE A 52 5.29 -3.75 5.18
N ASN A 53 5.76 -3.54 3.96
CA ASN A 53 5.00 -3.84 2.76
C ASN A 53 5.82 -4.59 1.70
N ASP A 54 5.20 -4.85 0.56
CA ASP A 54 5.87 -5.13 -0.71
C ASP A 54 5.82 -3.85 -1.54
N HIS A 55 6.99 -3.28 -1.87
CA HIS A 55 7.10 -1.91 -2.38
C HIS A 55 8.07 -1.81 -3.55
N TRP A 56 7.57 -1.42 -4.71
CA TRP A 56 8.37 -1.26 -5.93
C TRP A 56 9.28 -2.47 -6.20
N ASP A 57 8.73 -3.64 -6.01
CA ASP A 57 9.43 -4.91 -6.00
C ASP A 57 9.55 -5.54 -7.39
N GLY A 58 9.98 -4.75 -8.35
CA GLY A 58 10.16 -5.18 -9.74
C GLY A 58 8.84 -5.27 -10.52
N SER A 59 8.95 -5.70 -11.77
CA SER A 59 7.82 -5.73 -12.70
C SER A 59 7.07 -7.07 -12.71
N TRP A 60 7.38 -8.00 -11.79
CA TRP A 60 6.72 -9.31 -11.72
C TRP A 60 5.20 -9.19 -11.49
N TRP A 61 4.76 -8.07 -10.92
CA TRP A 61 3.35 -7.73 -10.78
C TRP A 61 2.57 -7.77 -12.10
N GLY A 62 3.23 -7.46 -13.22
CA GLY A 62 2.64 -7.57 -14.56
C GLY A 62 2.21 -9.00 -14.93
N MET A 63 2.76 -10.02 -14.28
CA MET A 63 2.35 -11.42 -14.48
C MET A 63 0.87 -11.64 -14.12
N PHE A 64 0.31 -10.90 -13.19
CA PHE A 64 -1.12 -10.95 -12.87
C PHE A 64 -2.00 -10.46 -14.04
N GLY A 65 -1.46 -9.62 -14.92
CA GLY A 65 -2.15 -9.13 -16.11
C GLY A 65 -1.92 -10.00 -17.37
N SER A 66 -1.10 -11.05 -17.28
CA SER A 66 -0.75 -11.88 -18.43
C SER A 66 -1.96 -12.57 -19.05
N SER A 67 -1.95 -12.68 -20.40
CA SER A 67 -2.92 -13.49 -21.15
C SER A 67 -2.71 -14.98 -20.97
N LYS A 68 -1.58 -15.41 -20.40
CA LYS A 68 -1.29 -16.80 -20.07
C LYS A 68 -1.65 -17.12 -18.62
N GLN A 69 -2.59 -18.04 -18.42
CA GLN A 69 -2.99 -18.47 -17.09
C GLN A 69 -1.80 -18.99 -16.26
N SER A 70 -0.82 -19.67 -16.89
CA SER A 70 0.37 -20.17 -16.19
C SER A 70 1.23 -19.07 -15.57
N ASP A 71 1.25 -17.85 -16.14
CA ASP A 71 1.98 -16.73 -15.57
C ASP A 71 1.21 -16.15 -14.37
N VAL A 72 -0.10 -16.05 -14.50
CA VAL A 72 -1.00 -15.64 -13.40
C VAL A 72 -0.89 -16.61 -12.22
N ASP A 73 -0.89 -17.93 -12.50
CA ASP A 73 -0.75 -18.95 -11.45
C ASP A 73 0.59 -18.84 -10.73
N LYS A 74 1.69 -18.62 -11.46
CA LYS A 74 3.01 -18.39 -10.88
C LYS A 74 3.06 -17.10 -10.03
N ALA A 75 2.41 -16.02 -10.47
CA ALA A 75 2.33 -14.80 -9.69
C ALA A 75 1.64 -15.04 -8.34
N PHE A 76 0.52 -15.75 -8.32
CA PHE A 76 -0.15 -16.13 -7.09
C PHE A 76 0.67 -17.09 -6.22
N GLU A 77 1.37 -18.05 -6.82
CA GLU A 77 2.27 -18.97 -6.10
C GLU A 77 3.39 -18.18 -5.39
N MET A 78 4.08 -17.31 -6.13
CA MET A 78 5.14 -16.45 -5.59
C MET A 78 4.63 -15.53 -4.49
N TYR A 79 3.53 -14.84 -4.73
CA TYR A 79 2.93 -13.91 -3.76
C TYR A 79 2.53 -14.61 -2.46
N LYS A 80 1.91 -15.79 -2.54
CA LYS A 80 1.57 -16.61 -1.38
C LYS A 80 2.80 -17.12 -0.66
N SER A 81 3.82 -17.60 -1.40
CA SER A 81 5.08 -18.05 -0.81
C SER A 81 5.75 -16.92 -0.04
N MET A 82 5.88 -15.75 -0.66
CA MET A 82 6.45 -14.55 -0.06
C MET A 82 5.75 -14.18 1.25
N TRP A 83 4.44 -13.96 1.22
CA TRP A 83 3.70 -13.56 2.42
C TRP A 83 3.62 -14.65 3.48
N THR A 84 3.66 -15.93 3.11
CA THR A 84 3.76 -17.04 4.06
C THR A 84 5.08 -17.00 4.83
N GLN A 85 6.19 -16.73 4.15
CA GLN A 85 7.52 -16.62 4.78
C GLN A 85 7.58 -15.41 5.71
N ILE A 86 7.18 -14.23 5.24
CA ILE A 86 7.14 -12.99 6.02
C ILE A 86 6.26 -13.16 7.26
N ALA A 87 5.04 -13.66 7.08
CA ALA A 87 4.09 -13.83 8.16
C ALA A 87 4.56 -14.86 9.20
N ASN A 88 5.17 -15.97 8.78
CA ASN A 88 5.75 -16.95 9.72
C ASN A 88 6.97 -16.40 10.45
N ARG A 89 7.85 -15.67 9.78
CA ARG A 89 9.04 -15.06 10.38
C ARG A 89 8.66 -14.11 11.51
N TYR A 90 7.65 -13.26 11.27
CA TYR A 90 7.30 -12.19 12.20
C TYR A 90 6.04 -12.43 13.02
N LYS A 91 5.47 -13.62 13.01
CA LYS A 91 4.18 -13.91 13.67
C LYS A 91 4.18 -13.72 15.19
N LYS A 92 5.34 -13.77 15.83
CA LYS A 92 5.49 -13.56 17.28
C LYS A 92 5.35 -12.10 17.71
N TYR A 93 5.52 -11.15 16.77
CA TYR A 93 5.41 -9.73 17.07
C TYR A 93 3.96 -9.32 17.35
N SER A 94 3.79 -8.30 18.20
CA SER A 94 2.49 -7.76 18.56
C SER A 94 1.80 -7.10 17.34
N ASP A 95 0.58 -6.61 17.55
CA ASP A 95 -0.21 -5.85 16.59
C ASP A 95 0.33 -4.44 16.29
N ARG A 96 1.44 -4.03 16.93
CA ARG A 96 2.20 -2.85 16.55
C ARG A 96 2.99 -3.04 15.25
N LEU A 97 3.22 -4.28 14.82
CA LEU A 97 3.73 -4.61 13.49
C LEU A 97 2.55 -4.89 12.57
N ILE A 98 2.37 -4.07 11.56
CA ILE A 98 1.30 -4.11 10.57
C ILE A 98 1.88 -4.61 9.24
N PHE A 99 1.16 -5.46 8.53
CA PHE A 99 1.55 -5.89 7.19
C PHE A 99 0.68 -5.18 6.15
N GLU A 100 1.32 -4.63 5.13
CA GLU A 100 0.67 -4.00 3.97
C GLU A 100 0.93 -4.85 2.73
N GLY A 101 -0.14 -5.32 2.07
CA GLY A 101 -0.08 -6.35 1.04
C GLY A 101 0.60 -5.94 -0.25
N ALA A 102 0.57 -4.67 -0.59
CA ALA A 102 1.18 -4.07 -1.78
C ALA A 102 1.34 -2.56 -1.57
N ASN A 103 2.10 -1.92 -2.44
CA ASN A 103 2.19 -0.46 -2.50
C ASN A 103 1.23 0.09 -3.57
N GLU A 104 1.75 0.56 -4.71
CA GLU A 104 0.99 1.16 -5.81
C GLU A 104 0.77 0.21 -7.00
N GLU A 105 1.10 -1.06 -6.84
CA GLU A 105 1.08 -2.05 -7.91
C GLU A 105 -0.34 -2.52 -8.27
N LEU A 106 -1.28 -2.47 -7.32
CA LEU A 106 -2.64 -2.98 -7.51
C LEU A 106 -3.52 -2.03 -8.31
N GLY A 107 -3.49 -2.16 -9.62
CA GLY A 107 -4.31 -1.35 -10.51
C GLY A 107 -3.92 -1.52 -11.97
N ASP A 108 -3.73 -0.41 -12.67
CA ASP A 108 -3.38 -0.42 -14.10
C ASP A 108 -2.01 -1.08 -14.34
N ARG A 109 -1.11 -1.07 -13.36
CA ARG A 109 0.21 -1.73 -13.43
C ARG A 109 0.13 -3.26 -13.52
N LEU A 110 -1.00 -3.86 -13.22
CA LEU A 110 -1.22 -5.30 -13.45
C LEU A 110 -1.14 -5.70 -14.92
N ASN A 111 -1.14 -4.73 -15.84
CA ASN A 111 -0.86 -4.92 -17.26
C ASN A 111 0.60 -4.69 -17.64
N ASP A 112 1.47 -4.39 -16.68
CA ASP A 112 2.91 -4.23 -16.90
C ASP A 112 3.55 -5.59 -17.19
N THR A 113 4.29 -5.68 -18.30
CA THR A 113 4.82 -6.94 -18.81
C THR A 113 6.34 -6.96 -18.92
N ASP A 114 7.04 -6.08 -18.22
CA ASP A 114 8.50 -5.99 -18.28
C ASP A 114 9.19 -7.32 -17.90
N VAL A 115 8.60 -8.08 -16.96
CA VAL A 115 9.06 -9.43 -16.57
C VAL A 115 8.31 -10.55 -17.28
N CYS A 116 7.05 -10.33 -17.64
CA CYS A 116 6.21 -11.29 -18.33
C CYS A 116 6.28 -11.06 -19.86
N LYS A 117 6.75 -12.06 -20.61
CA LYS A 117 6.88 -11.98 -22.08
C LYS A 117 5.56 -11.87 -22.84
N ASN A 118 4.44 -12.10 -22.19
CA ASN A 118 3.11 -11.99 -22.78
C ASN A 118 2.46 -10.70 -22.32
N SER A 119 1.94 -9.95 -23.29
CA SER A 119 1.25 -8.70 -22.97
C SER A 119 0.10 -8.92 -22.02
N GLY A 120 0.04 -8.15 -20.96
CA GLY A 120 -1.16 -8.01 -20.15
C GLY A 120 -2.26 -7.36 -20.99
N SER A 121 -3.49 -7.79 -20.78
CA SER A 121 -4.63 -7.34 -21.56
C SER A 121 -5.90 -7.18 -20.74
N LEU A 122 -5.76 -7.03 -19.43
CA LEU A 122 -6.91 -6.82 -18.55
C LEU A 122 -7.60 -5.48 -18.87
N SER A 123 -8.90 -5.53 -19.05
CA SER A 123 -9.72 -4.33 -19.04
C SER A 123 -9.66 -3.66 -17.68
N LYS A 124 -10.08 -2.40 -17.59
CA LYS A 124 -10.15 -1.68 -16.31
C LYS A 124 -11.01 -2.42 -15.26
N ALA A 125 -12.07 -3.11 -15.69
CA ALA A 125 -12.90 -3.89 -14.78
C ALA A 125 -12.15 -5.12 -14.26
N GLU A 126 -11.49 -5.85 -15.14
CA GLU A 126 -10.68 -7.02 -14.78
C GLU A 126 -9.48 -6.65 -13.90
N CYS A 127 -8.87 -5.46 -14.08
CA CYS A 127 -7.85 -4.97 -13.16
C CYS A 127 -8.39 -4.79 -11.74
N TYR A 128 -9.63 -4.27 -11.59
CA TYR A 128 -10.27 -4.18 -10.27
C TYR A 128 -10.54 -5.56 -9.66
N GLU A 129 -11.07 -6.49 -10.44
CA GLU A 129 -11.34 -7.87 -10.00
C GLU A 129 -10.05 -8.56 -9.57
N MET A 130 -8.97 -8.40 -10.34
CA MET A 130 -7.67 -8.96 -10.01
C MET A 130 -7.07 -8.31 -8.75
N ALA A 131 -7.13 -6.99 -8.61
CA ALA A 131 -6.68 -6.29 -7.42
C ALA A 131 -7.44 -6.75 -6.16
N ASN A 132 -8.77 -6.89 -6.25
CA ASN A 132 -9.59 -7.43 -5.16
C ASN A 132 -9.17 -8.86 -4.80
N LYS A 133 -8.91 -9.71 -5.81
CA LYS A 133 -8.46 -11.10 -5.61
C LYS A 133 -7.07 -11.17 -4.96
N ILE A 134 -6.15 -10.28 -5.33
CA ILE A 134 -4.82 -10.23 -4.72
C ILE A 134 -4.92 -9.79 -3.26
N ASN A 135 -5.71 -8.76 -2.96
CA ASN A 135 -5.96 -8.31 -1.59
C ASN A 135 -6.59 -9.43 -0.73
N GLN A 136 -7.57 -10.18 -1.27
CA GLN A 136 -8.14 -11.33 -0.56
C GLN A 136 -7.08 -12.43 -0.32
N THR A 137 -6.26 -12.72 -1.33
CA THR A 137 -5.17 -13.70 -1.21
C THR A 137 -4.17 -13.31 -0.12
N PHE A 138 -3.85 -12.02 0.00
CA PHE A 138 -3.00 -11.51 1.08
C PHE A 138 -3.59 -11.81 2.46
N VAL A 139 -4.84 -11.42 2.68
CA VAL A 139 -5.52 -11.65 3.97
C VAL A 139 -5.55 -13.14 4.30
N ASP A 140 -6.02 -13.97 3.39
CA ASP A 140 -6.13 -15.43 3.59
C ASP A 140 -4.77 -16.05 3.91
N THR A 141 -3.72 -15.64 3.18
CA THR A 141 -2.37 -16.18 3.35
C THR A 141 -1.80 -15.82 4.73
N VAL A 142 -1.92 -14.57 5.15
CA VAL A 142 -1.41 -14.13 6.45
C VAL A 142 -2.19 -14.79 7.58
N ARG A 143 -3.52 -14.82 7.53
CA ARG A 143 -4.38 -15.46 8.56
C ARG A 143 -4.08 -16.94 8.72
N ALA A 144 -3.84 -17.66 7.62
CA ALA A 144 -3.53 -19.10 7.64
C ALA A 144 -2.23 -19.45 8.39
N THR A 145 -1.33 -18.49 8.60
CA THR A 145 -0.09 -18.75 9.35
C THR A 145 -0.29 -18.84 10.87
N GLY A 146 -1.43 -18.38 11.39
CA GLY A 146 -1.82 -18.50 12.81
C GLY A 146 -1.00 -17.59 13.76
N GLY A 147 -1.12 -17.87 15.06
CA GLY A 147 -0.47 -17.07 16.12
C GLY A 147 -0.97 -15.63 16.12
N ASN A 148 -0.08 -14.64 16.36
CA ASN A 148 -0.50 -13.24 16.41
C ASN A 148 -1.04 -12.72 15.07
N ASN A 149 -0.77 -13.44 13.96
CA ASN A 149 -1.30 -13.07 12.64
C ASN A 149 -2.81 -13.30 12.53
N GLU A 150 -3.43 -14.09 13.39
CA GLU A 150 -4.89 -14.24 13.46
C GLU A 150 -5.59 -12.92 13.81
N GLN A 151 -4.92 -12.02 14.53
CA GLN A 151 -5.46 -10.74 15.00
C GLN A 151 -4.59 -9.52 14.61
N ARG A 152 -3.58 -9.72 13.75
CA ARG A 152 -2.73 -8.63 13.25
C ARG A 152 -3.54 -7.67 12.39
N PHE A 153 -3.26 -6.36 12.51
CA PHE A 153 -3.74 -5.40 11.53
C PHE A 153 -3.12 -5.67 10.15
N LEU A 154 -3.97 -5.73 9.12
CA LEU A 154 -3.58 -5.86 7.74
C LEU A 154 -4.01 -4.62 6.98
N LEU A 155 -3.07 -3.99 6.30
CA LEU A 155 -3.28 -2.78 5.51
C LEU A 155 -3.49 -3.18 4.04
N ILE A 156 -4.67 -2.88 3.55
CA ILE A 156 -5.14 -3.25 2.21
C ILE A 156 -4.83 -2.10 1.27
N ALA A 157 -4.09 -2.37 0.21
CA ALA A 157 -3.81 -1.37 -0.81
C ALA A 157 -5.07 -1.07 -1.64
N GLY A 158 -5.44 0.19 -1.74
CA GLY A 158 -6.48 0.66 -2.64
C GLY A 158 -6.07 0.49 -4.11
N TYR A 159 -7.01 0.66 -5.04
CA TYR A 159 -6.70 0.57 -6.47
C TYR A 159 -5.72 1.68 -6.89
N ASN A 160 -4.53 1.33 -7.38
CA ASN A 160 -3.38 2.22 -7.58
C ASN A 160 -3.01 3.03 -6.31
N THR A 161 -3.53 2.65 -5.14
CA THR A 161 -3.58 3.50 -3.92
C THR A 161 -4.15 4.91 -4.17
N ASP A 162 -4.79 5.13 -5.29
CA ASP A 162 -5.40 6.41 -5.66
C ASP A 162 -6.71 6.64 -4.93
N ILE A 163 -6.83 7.79 -4.28
CA ILE A 163 -8.00 8.14 -3.44
C ILE A 163 -9.32 8.16 -4.24
N THR A 164 -9.28 8.55 -5.51
CA THR A 164 -10.46 8.62 -6.39
C THR A 164 -10.84 7.23 -6.90
N MET A 165 -9.85 6.50 -7.41
CA MET A 165 -10.06 5.18 -8.01
C MET A 165 -10.47 4.15 -6.96
N THR A 166 -9.92 4.22 -5.76
CA THR A 166 -10.31 3.38 -4.63
C THR A 166 -11.78 3.59 -4.23
N CYS A 167 -12.32 4.80 -4.41
CA CYS A 167 -13.74 5.08 -4.18
C CYS A 167 -14.70 4.49 -5.23
N SER A 168 -14.20 3.87 -6.30
CA SER A 168 -15.03 3.15 -7.27
C SER A 168 -15.81 2.01 -6.62
N ASN A 169 -17.04 1.77 -7.08
CA ASN A 169 -17.84 0.60 -6.64
C ASN A 169 -17.26 -0.75 -7.10
N LYS A 170 -16.24 -0.74 -7.96
CA LYS A 170 -15.52 -1.94 -8.39
C LYS A 170 -14.46 -2.39 -7.38
N PHE A 171 -13.91 -1.45 -6.59
CA PHE A 171 -13.00 -1.80 -5.49
C PHE A 171 -13.80 -2.33 -4.31
N GLN A 172 -13.36 -3.46 -3.77
CA GLN A 172 -14.00 -4.13 -2.64
C GLN A 172 -12.93 -4.45 -1.60
N MET A 173 -13.23 -4.14 -0.34
CA MET A 173 -12.42 -4.62 0.77
C MET A 173 -12.53 -6.14 0.87
N PRO A 174 -11.43 -6.85 1.16
CA PRO A 174 -11.48 -8.29 1.36
C PRO A 174 -12.30 -8.64 2.60
N THR A 175 -12.80 -9.88 2.63
CA THR A 175 -13.36 -10.48 3.84
C THR A 175 -12.24 -10.90 4.78
N ASP A 176 -12.49 -10.84 6.08
CA ASP A 176 -11.52 -11.27 7.10
C ASP A 176 -12.21 -12.09 8.19
N THR A 177 -11.51 -13.07 8.74
CA THR A 177 -11.93 -13.82 9.93
C THR A 177 -11.70 -13.03 11.22
N ALA A 178 -10.77 -12.06 11.21
CA ALA A 178 -10.50 -11.17 12.32
C ALA A 178 -11.40 -9.92 12.23
N LYS A 179 -12.16 -9.67 13.29
CA LYS A 179 -13.04 -8.51 13.33
C LYS A 179 -12.25 -7.22 13.53
N ASP A 180 -12.57 -6.19 12.74
CA ASP A 180 -12.02 -4.83 12.87
C ASP A 180 -10.48 -4.78 12.77
N LYS A 181 -9.87 -5.68 11.95
CA LYS A 181 -8.42 -5.79 11.78
C LYS A 181 -7.93 -5.46 10.36
N LEU A 182 -8.81 -4.95 9.49
CA LEU A 182 -8.42 -4.43 8.19
C LEU A 182 -8.35 -2.90 8.21
N LEU A 183 -7.28 -2.39 7.63
CA LEU A 183 -7.06 -0.97 7.36
C LEU A 183 -7.00 -0.78 5.84
N LEU A 184 -7.30 0.41 5.34
CA LEU A 184 -7.23 0.75 3.92
C LEU A 184 -6.17 1.81 3.68
N SER A 185 -5.23 1.53 2.76
CA SER A 185 -4.17 2.44 2.33
C SER A 185 -4.58 3.18 1.05
N VAL A 186 -4.45 4.49 1.07
CA VAL A 186 -4.46 5.34 -0.13
C VAL A 186 -3.32 6.33 -0.06
N HIS A 187 -2.85 6.77 -1.22
CA HIS A 187 -1.84 7.83 -1.37
C HIS A 187 -2.50 9.11 -1.87
N TYR A 188 -1.94 10.24 -1.53
CA TYR A 188 -2.51 11.53 -1.90
C TYR A 188 -1.50 12.42 -2.63
N TYR A 189 -1.51 12.34 -3.95
CA TYR A 189 -0.73 13.17 -4.87
C TYR A 189 -1.65 13.93 -5.86
N THR A 190 -2.84 14.30 -5.40
CA THR A 190 -3.87 14.91 -6.24
C THR A 190 -4.02 16.42 -5.94
N PRO A 191 -3.96 17.28 -6.98
CA PRO A 191 -3.81 16.93 -8.40
C PRO A 191 -2.34 16.70 -8.77
N TRP A 192 -2.08 15.71 -9.62
CA TRP A 192 -0.71 15.35 -10.03
C TRP A 192 0.02 16.48 -10.78
N ASP A 193 -0.70 17.36 -11.48
CA ASP A 193 -0.10 18.52 -12.15
C ASP A 193 0.48 19.54 -11.15
N TYR A 194 0.04 19.52 -9.89
CA TYR A 194 0.65 20.27 -8.81
C TYR A 194 1.65 19.44 -8.00
N CYS A 195 1.29 18.23 -7.60
CA CYS A 195 2.15 17.39 -6.77
C CYS A 195 3.39 16.88 -7.51
N GLY A 196 3.29 16.61 -8.83
CA GLY A 196 4.39 16.12 -9.66
C GLY A 196 5.40 17.20 -10.05
N THR A 197 6.41 16.81 -10.84
CA THR A 197 7.51 17.68 -11.29
C THR A 197 7.13 18.65 -12.39
N LYS A 198 6.05 18.37 -13.13
CA LYS A 198 5.59 19.17 -14.28
C LYS A 198 4.15 19.59 -14.07
N GLY A 199 3.82 20.82 -14.51
CA GLY A 199 2.48 21.35 -14.43
C GLY A 199 2.44 22.66 -13.66
N ARG A 200 1.37 22.86 -12.90
CA ARG A 200 1.17 24.12 -12.15
C ARG A 200 2.13 24.24 -10.96
N SER A 201 2.48 25.47 -10.65
CA SER A 201 3.46 25.82 -9.61
C SER A 201 2.82 26.38 -8.34
N ASP A 202 1.49 26.47 -8.27
CA ASP A 202 0.76 27.03 -7.13
C ASP A 202 -0.49 26.22 -6.79
N TRP A 203 -0.89 26.29 -5.52
CA TRP A 203 -2.09 25.70 -4.94
C TRP A 203 -2.68 26.64 -3.88
N GLY A 204 -3.98 26.50 -3.62
CA GLY A 204 -4.64 27.23 -2.54
C GLY A 204 -5.76 28.15 -3.02
N THR A 205 -6.30 27.90 -4.23
CA THR A 205 -7.58 28.51 -4.65
C THR A 205 -8.75 27.85 -3.93
N LYS A 206 -9.90 28.51 -3.92
CA LYS A 206 -11.14 27.94 -3.34
C LYS A 206 -11.45 26.56 -3.93
N THR A 207 -11.27 26.39 -5.24
CA THR A 207 -11.51 25.13 -5.93
C THR A 207 -10.55 24.01 -5.47
N ASP A 208 -9.30 24.37 -5.19
CA ASP A 208 -8.31 23.40 -4.68
C ASP A 208 -8.73 22.82 -3.33
N TYR A 209 -9.15 23.70 -2.40
CA TYR A 209 -9.65 23.26 -1.09
C TYR A 209 -10.92 22.42 -1.22
N GLU A 210 -11.89 22.87 -2.04
CA GLU A 210 -13.15 22.14 -2.25
C GLU A 210 -12.89 20.73 -2.81
N GLU A 211 -11.97 20.60 -3.76
CA GLU A 211 -11.65 19.30 -4.36
C GLU A 211 -10.92 18.38 -3.36
N GLN A 212 -9.91 18.87 -2.64
CA GLN A 212 -9.23 18.08 -1.63
C GLN A 212 -10.22 17.60 -0.56
N ASN A 213 -11.02 18.50 0.00
CA ASN A 213 -12.01 18.17 1.02
C ASN A 213 -13.06 17.16 0.50
N ARG A 214 -13.49 17.28 -0.75
CA ARG A 214 -14.42 16.34 -1.38
C ARG A 214 -13.82 14.93 -1.50
N LEU A 215 -12.54 14.83 -1.88
CA LEU A 215 -11.87 13.54 -2.05
C LEU A 215 -11.70 12.82 -0.70
N PHE A 216 -11.28 13.54 0.34
CA PHE A 216 -11.18 12.98 1.69
C PHE A 216 -12.56 12.56 2.22
N LYS A 217 -13.57 13.41 2.05
CA LYS A 217 -14.95 13.06 2.43
C LYS A 217 -15.44 11.78 1.74
N ASN A 218 -15.09 11.54 0.48
CA ASN A 218 -15.52 10.33 -0.22
C ASN A 218 -14.98 9.04 0.42
N MET A 219 -13.86 9.12 1.13
CA MET A 219 -13.28 7.97 1.83
C MET A 219 -14.07 7.57 3.08
N THR A 220 -14.93 8.46 3.61
CA THR A 220 -15.73 8.13 4.81
C THR A 220 -16.64 6.93 4.60
N LYS A 221 -16.98 6.59 3.34
CA LYS A 221 -17.73 5.36 3.04
C LYS A 221 -17.06 4.08 3.55
N TYR A 222 -15.74 4.09 3.75
CA TYR A 222 -15.00 2.96 4.31
C TYR A 222 -14.88 3.07 5.83
N SER A 223 -14.60 4.26 6.38
CA SER A 223 -14.55 4.44 7.84
C SER A 223 -15.92 4.22 8.49
N GLU A 224 -17.02 4.56 7.81
CA GLU A 224 -18.38 4.24 8.24
C GLU A 224 -18.69 2.74 8.27
N GLN A 225 -17.91 1.93 7.55
CA GLN A 225 -17.96 0.46 7.59
C GLN A 225 -17.00 -0.14 8.64
N GLY A 226 -16.26 0.70 9.38
CA GLY A 226 -15.34 0.27 10.43
C GLY A 226 -13.88 0.07 9.99
N TYR A 227 -13.52 0.43 8.75
CA TYR A 227 -12.12 0.36 8.30
C TYR A 227 -11.36 1.64 8.70
N GLY A 228 -10.19 1.49 9.33
CA GLY A 228 -9.27 2.60 9.52
C GLY A 228 -8.63 2.99 8.18
N ILE A 229 -8.51 4.30 7.93
CA ILE A 229 -7.92 4.82 6.69
C ILE A 229 -6.53 5.36 6.98
N ILE A 230 -5.56 4.92 6.17
CA ILE A 230 -4.18 5.41 6.20
C ILE A 230 -3.89 6.16 4.90
N ILE A 231 -3.44 7.41 5.01
CA ILE A 231 -2.84 8.14 3.91
C ILE A 231 -1.36 7.79 3.91
N GLY A 232 -1.02 6.71 3.20
CA GLY A 232 0.29 6.04 3.28
C GLY A 232 1.43 6.84 2.69
N GLU A 233 1.13 7.75 1.75
CA GLU A 233 2.08 8.67 1.15
C GLU A 233 1.37 9.95 0.71
N TYR A 234 2.03 11.09 0.91
CA TYR A 234 1.59 12.37 0.35
C TYR A 234 2.79 13.32 0.27
N ALA A 235 2.87 14.09 -0.81
CA ALA A 235 3.91 15.10 -0.97
C ALA A 235 3.59 16.06 -2.12
N VAL A 236 4.36 17.15 -2.15
CA VAL A 236 4.51 18.03 -3.31
C VAL A 236 5.99 18.03 -3.69
N LEU A 237 6.30 17.54 -4.90
CA LEU A 237 7.67 17.51 -5.40
C LEU A 237 8.20 18.94 -5.62
N THR A 238 9.43 19.18 -5.21
CA THR A 238 10.09 20.48 -5.36
C THR A 238 10.37 20.81 -6.84
N ASN A 239 10.46 22.08 -7.14
CA ASN A 239 10.87 22.56 -8.46
C ASN A 239 12.32 23.07 -8.36
N GLY A 240 13.28 22.25 -8.83
CA GLY A 240 14.70 22.60 -8.73
C GLY A 240 15.24 22.75 -7.31
N GLY A 241 14.58 22.14 -6.33
CA GLY A 241 14.93 22.22 -4.90
C GLY A 241 14.06 23.20 -4.08
N ASP A 242 13.34 24.09 -4.76
CA ASP A 242 12.44 25.03 -4.10
C ASP A 242 11.04 24.46 -3.92
N LEU A 243 10.40 24.76 -2.79
CA LEU A 243 9.00 24.44 -2.55
C LEU A 243 8.09 25.20 -3.53
N LYS A 244 7.09 24.53 -4.07
CA LYS A 244 6.05 25.20 -4.86
C LYS A 244 5.19 26.10 -3.97
N LYS A 245 4.65 27.16 -4.54
CA LYS A 245 3.78 28.08 -3.81
C LYS A 245 2.52 27.37 -3.33
N GLY A 246 2.24 27.47 -2.03
CA GLY A 246 1.07 26.88 -1.38
C GLY A 246 1.26 25.42 -0.95
N THR A 247 2.51 24.89 -0.94
CA THR A 247 2.81 23.56 -0.40
C THR A 247 2.41 23.46 1.07
N ASP A 248 2.65 24.50 1.87
CA ASP A 248 2.19 24.61 3.25
C ASP A 248 0.67 24.45 3.36
N LYS A 249 -0.07 25.22 2.57
CA LYS A 249 -1.54 25.16 2.56
C LYS A 249 -2.08 23.80 2.12
N PHE A 250 -1.42 23.17 1.12
CA PHE A 250 -1.80 21.83 0.65
C PHE A 250 -1.65 20.81 1.77
N ILE A 251 -0.52 20.83 2.48
CA ILE A 251 -0.25 19.91 3.58
C ILE A 251 -1.16 20.19 4.77
N ASP A 252 -1.30 21.45 5.17
CA ASP A 252 -2.17 21.84 6.30
C ASP A 252 -3.60 21.37 6.07
N ASN A 253 -4.19 21.65 4.89
CA ASN A 253 -5.55 21.23 4.60
C ASN A 253 -5.69 19.69 4.48
N LEU A 254 -4.64 18.99 4.04
CA LEU A 254 -4.61 17.53 4.06
C LEU A 254 -4.69 17.01 5.50
N LEU A 255 -3.86 17.54 6.39
CA LEU A 255 -3.83 17.16 7.81
C LEU A 255 -5.15 17.52 8.52
N ASP A 256 -5.72 18.70 8.23
CA ASP A 256 -7.04 19.09 8.74
C ASP A 256 -8.14 18.10 8.33
N ASN A 257 -8.09 17.59 7.09
CA ASN A 257 -9.03 16.55 6.65
C ASN A 257 -8.77 15.22 7.36
N CYS A 258 -7.51 14.84 7.57
CA CYS A 258 -7.17 13.64 8.33
C CYS A 258 -7.74 13.72 9.75
N ASP A 259 -7.54 14.84 10.43
CA ASP A 259 -8.09 15.06 11.79
C ASP A 259 -9.62 15.04 11.78
N ALA A 260 -10.25 15.71 10.83
CA ALA A 260 -11.71 15.81 10.74
C ALA A 260 -12.40 14.46 10.54
N TYR A 261 -11.77 13.53 9.81
CA TYR A 261 -12.32 12.22 9.46
C TYR A 261 -11.68 11.05 10.23
N GLY A 262 -10.69 11.31 11.08
CA GLY A 262 -9.99 10.26 11.83
C GLY A 262 -9.12 9.37 10.94
N PHE A 263 -8.50 9.93 9.91
CA PHE A 263 -7.53 9.23 9.06
C PHE A 263 -6.11 9.41 9.59
N ALA A 264 -5.25 8.42 9.39
CA ALA A 264 -3.86 8.48 9.83
C ALA A 264 -2.93 8.88 8.66
N PRO A 265 -2.29 10.06 8.69
CA PRO A 265 -1.27 10.46 7.71
C PRO A 265 0.10 9.84 8.07
N PHE A 266 0.85 9.36 7.04
CA PHE A 266 2.17 8.75 7.14
C PHE A 266 3.23 9.45 6.31
#